data_6987fc1db66162c75bcbf9e413980876
#
_entry.id   6987fc1db66162c75bcbf9e413980876
#
_cell.length_a   1.000
_cell.length_b   1.000
_cell.length_c   1.000
_cell.angle_alpha   90.00
_cell.angle_beta   90.00
_cell.angle_gamma   90.00
#
_symmetry.space_group_name_H-M   'P 1'
#
loop_
_entity.id
_entity.type
_entity.pdbx_description
1 polymer ?
#
loop_
_entity_poly.entity_id
_entity_poly.type
_entity_poly.pdbx_seq_one_letter_code
_entity_poly.pdbx_strand_id
1 'polypeptide(L)'
;MDRLLSALRAAAEPTRLRLLALAGRGAFCVTEFTEILGQSQPRLSRHLKLLCDSGLLERVREGANVWFAVPQGAAGALSRELIARLPERDPVLDADRRQAARVLAERARAASETFRRQGADWDEMRALDLPAPAVEAALGALVPEAGRLIDIGTGTGRVLELLGARVREGVGIDASKA
;
A
#
# COMPACT_ATOMS: atom_id res chain seq x y z
N MET A 1 7.85 31.04 3.24
CA MET A 1 9.26 30.74 2.94
C MET A 1 9.81 29.71 3.89
N ASP A 2 9.58 29.80 5.19
CA ASP A 2 10.14 28.93 6.24
C ASP A 2 9.81 27.44 6.08
N ARG A 3 8.59 27.10 5.69
CA ARG A 3 8.21 25.71 5.39
C ARG A 3 9.05 25.08 4.26
N LEU A 4 9.26 25.83 3.17
CA LEU A 4 10.07 25.34 2.05
C LEU A 4 11.52 25.17 2.47
N LEU A 5 12.09 26.12 3.19
CA LEU A 5 13.47 26.01 3.69
C LEU A 5 13.64 24.85 4.66
N SER A 6 12.66 24.62 5.54
CA SER A 6 12.64 23.47 6.44
C SER A 6 12.64 22.15 5.66
N ALA A 7 11.79 22.02 4.66
CA ALA A 7 11.71 20.82 3.82
C ALA A 7 13.01 20.56 3.03
N LEU A 8 13.58 21.61 2.42
CA LEU A 8 14.85 21.49 1.69
C LEU A 8 16.00 21.09 2.62
N ARG A 9 16.10 21.70 3.82
CA ARG A 9 17.09 21.29 4.83
C ARG A 9 16.89 19.86 5.30
N ALA A 10 15.62 19.44 5.47
CA ALA A 10 15.31 18.07 5.83
C ALA A 10 15.69 17.08 4.72
N ALA A 11 15.53 17.42 3.45
CA ALA A 11 15.93 16.57 2.34
C ALA A 11 17.45 16.53 2.11
N ALA A 12 18.21 17.58 2.51
CA ALA A 12 19.61 17.77 2.18
C ALA A 12 20.57 16.84 2.97
N GLU A 13 20.34 15.51 2.86
CA GLU A 13 21.21 14.46 3.41
C GLU A 13 20.94 13.14 2.68
N PRO A 14 21.99 12.37 2.32
CA PRO A 14 21.83 11.17 1.47
C PRO A 14 20.84 10.14 1.99
N THR A 15 20.88 9.81 3.29
CA THR A 15 19.95 8.80 3.85
C THR A 15 18.50 9.27 3.76
N ARG A 16 18.24 10.56 3.97
CA ARG A 16 16.90 11.11 3.90
C ARG A 16 16.36 11.15 2.48
N LEU A 17 17.19 11.43 1.47
CA LEU A 17 16.79 11.31 0.06
C LEU A 17 16.49 9.86 -0.32
N ARG A 18 17.24 8.88 0.18
CA ARG A 18 16.97 7.45 -0.01
C ARG A 18 15.63 7.05 0.62
N LEU A 19 15.37 7.47 1.86
CA LEU A 19 14.08 7.24 2.55
C LEU A 19 12.92 7.85 1.76
N LEU A 20 13.09 9.06 1.27
CA LEU A 20 12.07 9.77 0.48
C LEU A 20 11.80 9.04 -0.85
N ALA A 21 12.85 8.59 -1.55
CA ALA A 21 12.75 7.83 -2.79
C ALA A 21 12.00 6.50 -2.59
N LEU A 22 12.28 5.80 -1.48
CA LEU A 22 11.59 4.56 -1.10
C LEU A 22 10.13 4.81 -0.78
N ALA A 23 9.84 5.81 0.07
CA ALA A 23 8.47 6.17 0.45
C ALA A 23 7.61 6.65 -0.73
N GLY A 24 8.23 7.15 -1.80
CA GLY A 24 7.56 7.47 -3.06
C GLY A 24 7.07 6.25 -3.84
N ARG A 25 7.54 5.05 -3.51
CA ARG A 25 7.13 3.78 -4.13
C ARG A 25 6.04 3.04 -3.35
N GLY A 26 5.81 3.43 -2.12
CA GLY A 26 4.82 2.83 -1.22
C GLY A 26 5.10 3.15 0.24
N ALA A 27 4.19 2.76 1.10
CA ALA A 27 4.38 2.90 2.54
C ALA A 27 5.29 1.79 3.08
N PHE A 28 6.23 2.17 3.95
CA PHE A 28 7.14 1.26 4.65
C PHE A 28 7.14 1.56 6.14
N CYS A 29 7.31 0.53 6.96
CA CYS A 29 7.57 0.70 8.38
C CYS A 29 9.09 0.83 8.67
N VAL A 30 9.44 1.22 9.90
CA VAL A 30 10.85 1.47 10.25
C VAL A 30 11.71 0.21 10.15
N THR A 31 11.17 -0.96 10.45
CA THR A 31 11.89 -2.25 10.35
C THR A 31 12.22 -2.58 8.91
N GLU A 32 11.30 -2.35 7.98
CA GLU A 32 11.52 -2.53 6.55
C GLU A 32 12.58 -1.55 6.01
N PHE A 33 12.54 -0.29 6.42
CA PHE A 33 13.60 0.66 6.08
C PHE A 33 14.97 0.21 6.63
N THR A 34 15.00 -0.38 7.83
CA THR A 34 16.23 -0.93 8.42
C THR A 34 16.79 -2.05 7.55
N GLU A 35 15.95 -2.94 7.09
CA GLU A 35 16.32 -4.05 6.21
C GLU A 35 16.80 -3.54 4.83
N ILE A 36 16.05 -2.61 4.21
CA ILE A 36 16.37 -2.07 2.89
C ILE A 36 17.69 -1.30 2.90
N LEU A 37 17.89 -0.43 3.89
CA LEU A 37 19.01 0.50 3.94
C LEU A 37 20.25 -0.04 4.66
N GLY A 38 20.13 -1.15 5.40
CA GLY A 38 21.20 -1.71 6.21
C GLY A 38 21.66 -0.78 7.36
N GLN A 39 20.75 0.08 7.86
CA GLN A 39 21.09 1.05 8.91
C GLN A 39 20.29 0.77 10.18
N SER A 40 20.83 1.21 11.32
CA SER A 40 20.18 0.98 12.62
C SER A 40 18.85 1.74 12.76
N GLN A 41 17.88 1.09 13.42
CA GLN A 41 16.56 1.66 13.67
C GLN A 41 16.59 3.03 14.38
N PRO A 42 17.41 3.29 15.42
CA PRO A 42 17.47 4.60 16.05
C PRO A 42 17.89 5.70 15.09
N ARG A 43 18.85 5.41 14.18
CA ARG A 43 19.28 6.37 13.17
C ARG A 43 18.17 6.68 12.17
N LEU A 44 17.54 5.66 11.63
CA LEU A 44 16.45 5.82 10.67
C LEU A 44 15.24 6.52 11.29
N SER A 45 14.89 6.20 12.53
CA SER A 45 13.80 6.87 13.24
C SER A 45 14.02 8.38 13.38
N ARG A 46 15.26 8.83 13.61
CA ARG A 46 15.60 10.27 13.64
C ARG A 46 15.45 10.93 12.28
N HIS A 47 15.89 10.26 11.20
CA HIS A 47 15.73 10.77 9.84
C HIS A 47 14.25 10.82 9.42
N LEU A 48 13.48 9.78 9.72
CA LEU A 48 12.04 9.73 9.46
C LEU A 48 11.29 10.82 10.21
N LYS A 49 11.66 11.06 11.50
CA LYS A 49 11.08 12.15 12.27
C LYS A 49 11.32 13.50 11.59
N LEU A 50 12.53 13.81 11.16
CA LEU A 50 12.85 15.07 10.48
C LEU A 50 12.07 15.24 9.17
N LEU A 51 11.89 14.17 8.40
CA LEU A 51 11.10 14.18 7.17
C LEU A 51 9.60 14.40 7.46
N CYS A 52 9.08 13.80 8.53
CA CYS A 52 7.70 14.03 8.95
C CYS A 52 7.48 15.45 9.50
N ASP A 53 8.37 15.93 10.37
CA ASP A 53 8.29 17.28 10.96
C ASP A 53 8.34 18.38 9.88
N SER A 54 9.02 18.11 8.76
CA SER A 54 9.10 19.03 7.60
C SER A 54 7.96 18.88 6.60
N GLY A 55 7.07 17.92 6.78
CA GLY A 55 5.96 17.62 5.87
C GLY A 55 6.34 16.89 4.58
N LEU A 56 7.58 16.39 4.45
CA LEU A 56 8.00 15.59 3.29
C LEU A 56 7.50 14.15 3.34
N LEU A 57 7.30 13.61 4.54
CA LEU A 57 6.63 12.34 4.77
C LEU A 57 5.47 12.52 5.75
N GLU A 58 4.51 11.64 5.66
CA GLU A 58 3.48 11.46 6.68
C GLU A 58 3.67 10.13 7.40
N ARG A 59 3.15 10.10 8.62
CA ARG A 59 3.15 8.93 9.47
C ARG A 59 1.72 8.47 9.70
N VAL A 60 1.38 7.27 9.27
CA VAL A 60 0.07 6.64 9.44
C VAL A 60 0.20 5.47 10.38
N ARG A 61 -0.64 5.41 11.40
CA ARG A 61 -0.72 4.28 12.32
C ARG A 61 -1.83 3.33 11.86
N GLU A 62 -1.47 2.07 11.67
CA GLU A 62 -2.39 1.02 11.32
C GLU A 62 -2.16 -0.18 12.25
N GLY A 63 -3.07 -0.39 13.18
CA GLY A 63 -2.92 -1.38 14.23
C GLY A 63 -1.67 -1.14 15.09
N ALA A 64 -0.80 -2.14 15.18
CA ALA A 64 0.48 -2.08 15.88
C ALA A 64 1.60 -1.43 15.05
N ASN A 65 1.39 -1.24 13.76
CA ASN A 65 2.40 -0.75 12.83
C ASN A 65 2.31 0.77 12.62
N VAL A 66 3.47 1.36 12.37
CA VAL A 66 3.61 2.77 11.96
C VAL A 66 4.24 2.80 10.58
N TRP A 67 3.47 3.31 9.61
CA TRP A 67 3.86 3.43 8.21
C TRP A 67 4.29 4.85 7.88
N PHE A 68 5.27 4.96 7.01
CA PHE A 68 5.76 6.24 6.49
C PHE A 68 5.57 6.26 4.99
N ALA A 69 4.94 7.30 4.48
CA ALA A 69 4.61 7.47 3.07
C ALA A 69 4.76 8.93 2.64
N VAL A 70 4.82 9.18 1.34
CA VAL A 70 4.68 10.52 0.79
C VAL A 70 3.20 10.93 0.91
N PRO A 71 2.90 12.13 1.46
CA PRO A 71 1.53 12.61 1.60
C PRO A 71 0.80 12.66 0.25
N GLN A 72 -0.50 12.36 0.27
CA GLN A 72 -1.33 12.41 -0.92
C GLN A 72 -1.68 13.86 -1.34
N GLY A 73 -2.13 14.02 -2.57
CA GLY A 73 -2.60 15.31 -3.09
C GLY A 73 -1.54 16.40 -3.08
N ALA A 74 -1.94 17.64 -2.85
CA ALA A 74 -1.07 18.82 -2.88
C ALA A 74 0.01 18.81 -1.78
N ALA A 75 -0.27 18.20 -0.62
CA ALA A 75 0.67 18.13 0.50
C ALA A 75 1.98 17.40 0.12
N GLY A 76 1.90 16.37 -0.72
CA GLY A 76 3.07 15.62 -1.17
C GLY A 76 3.74 16.15 -2.45
N ALA A 77 3.30 17.27 -3.01
CA ALA A 77 3.81 17.76 -4.28
C ALA A 77 5.33 17.98 -4.26
N LEU A 78 5.84 18.67 -3.23
CA LEU A 78 7.27 18.92 -3.07
C LEU A 78 8.08 17.62 -2.96
N SER A 79 7.57 16.64 -2.22
CA SER A 79 8.23 15.34 -2.07
C SER A 79 8.36 14.64 -3.42
N ARG A 80 7.28 14.62 -4.21
CA ARG A 80 7.29 14.04 -5.56
C ARG A 80 8.23 14.77 -6.50
N GLU A 81 8.29 16.10 -6.43
CA GLU A 81 9.24 16.89 -7.22
C GLU A 81 10.70 16.58 -6.87
N LEU A 82 11.02 16.47 -5.57
CA LEU A 82 12.36 16.10 -5.12
C LEU A 82 12.73 14.69 -5.60
N ILE A 83 11.82 13.73 -5.48
CA ILE A 83 12.02 12.36 -5.97
C ILE A 83 12.25 12.33 -7.48
N ALA A 84 11.49 13.10 -8.25
CA ALA A 84 11.61 13.16 -9.71
C ALA A 84 12.95 13.77 -10.19
N ARG A 85 13.66 14.49 -9.33
CA ARG A 85 15.00 15.06 -9.63
C ARG A 85 16.14 14.13 -9.23
N LEU A 86 15.86 13.00 -8.57
CA LEU A 86 16.90 12.03 -8.24
C LEU A 86 17.39 11.34 -9.52
N PRO A 87 18.69 11.01 -9.61
CA PRO A 87 19.23 10.33 -10.77
C PRO A 87 18.55 8.98 -10.99
N GLU A 88 18.12 8.72 -12.23
CA GLU A 88 17.49 7.44 -12.58
C GLU A 88 18.45 6.25 -12.40
N ARG A 89 19.73 6.46 -12.71
CA ARG A 89 20.78 5.43 -12.69
C ARG A 89 21.80 5.73 -11.60
N ASP A 90 21.35 5.75 -10.35
CA ASP A 90 22.24 5.82 -9.19
C ASP A 90 22.39 4.41 -8.59
N PRO A 91 23.61 3.87 -8.47
CA PRO A 91 23.84 2.50 -7.99
C PRO A 91 23.27 2.24 -6.59
N VAL A 92 23.28 3.25 -5.71
CA VAL A 92 22.76 3.14 -4.34
C VAL A 92 21.24 3.09 -4.37
N LEU A 93 20.59 3.99 -5.12
CA LEU A 93 19.13 3.99 -5.28
C LEU A 93 18.64 2.73 -6.01
N ASP A 94 19.44 2.20 -6.96
CA ASP A 94 19.15 0.93 -7.63
C ASP A 94 19.19 -0.26 -6.67
N ALA A 95 20.18 -0.31 -5.79
CA ALA A 95 20.27 -1.34 -4.76
C ALA A 95 19.07 -1.26 -3.80
N ASP A 96 18.73 -0.06 -3.36
CA ASP A 96 17.57 0.18 -2.49
C ASP A 96 16.25 -0.26 -3.17
N ARG A 97 16.08 0.06 -4.44
CA ARG A 97 14.90 -0.36 -5.23
C ARG A 97 14.76 -1.88 -5.30
N ARG A 98 15.88 -2.59 -5.54
CA ARG A 98 15.87 -4.07 -5.57
C ARG A 98 15.51 -4.66 -4.21
N GLN A 99 16.08 -4.12 -3.14
CA GLN A 99 15.79 -4.61 -1.79
C GLN A 99 14.35 -4.30 -1.39
N ALA A 100 13.84 -3.11 -1.69
CA ALA A 100 12.42 -2.76 -1.47
C ALA A 100 11.47 -3.69 -2.21
N ALA A 101 11.78 -4.07 -3.45
CA ALA A 101 10.98 -5.03 -4.21
C ALA A 101 10.92 -6.41 -3.53
N ARG A 102 12.02 -6.87 -2.91
CA ARG A 102 12.05 -8.12 -2.13
C ARG A 102 11.16 -8.02 -0.89
N VAL A 103 11.30 -6.95 -0.10
CA VAL A 103 10.48 -6.71 1.09
C VAL A 103 8.99 -6.67 0.75
N LEU A 104 8.62 -5.97 -0.32
CA LEU A 104 7.23 -5.92 -0.79
C LEU A 104 6.72 -7.30 -1.24
N ALA A 105 7.55 -8.09 -1.92
CA ALA A 105 7.20 -9.44 -2.34
C ALA A 105 7.02 -10.39 -1.14
N GLU A 106 7.85 -10.27 -0.12
CA GLU A 106 7.73 -11.05 1.12
C GLU A 106 6.47 -10.65 1.89
N ARG A 107 6.17 -9.36 1.99
CA ARG A 107 4.92 -8.86 2.59
C ARG A 107 3.69 -9.44 1.88
N ALA A 108 3.68 -9.42 0.54
CA ALA A 108 2.59 -9.98 -0.26
C ALA A 108 2.43 -11.49 -0.04
N ARG A 109 3.53 -12.24 0.06
CA ARG A 109 3.50 -13.68 0.36
C ARG A 109 2.95 -13.94 1.76
N ALA A 110 3.43 -13.22 2.78
CA ALA A 110 2.95 -13.37 4.16
C ALA A 110 1.46 -13.05 4.27
N ALA A 111 0.99 -12.00 3.60
CA ALA A 111 -0.44 -11.67 3.53
C ALA A 111 -1.25 -12.80 2.88
N SER A 112 -0.76 -13.35 1.76
CA SER A 112 -1.42 -14.47 1.06
C SER A 112 -1.42 -15.75 1.89
N GLU A 113 -0.37 -16.02 2.65
CA GLU A 113 -0.34 -17.18 3.56
C GLU A 113 -1.28 -17.02 4.74
N THR A 114 -1.32 -15.84 5.34
CA THR A 114 -2.26 -15.51 6.42
C THR A 114 -3.69 -15.64 5.91
N PHE A 115 -3.99 -15.10 4.73
CA PHE A 115 -5.31 -15.23 4.10
C PHE A 115 -5.68 -16.70 3.83
N ARG A 116 -4.74 -17.53 3.34
CA ARG A 116 -5.00 -18.96 3.11
C ARG A 116 -5.23 -19.73 4.41
N ARG A 117 -4.51 -19.40 5.49
CA ARG A 117 -4.72 -20.02 6.80
C ARG A 117 -6.04 -19.60 7.44
N GLN A 118 -6.42 -18.34 7.28
CA GLN A 118 -7.68 -17.78 7.78
C GLN A 118 -8.85 -18.03 6.81
N GLY A 119 -8.59 -18.41 5.56
CA GLY A 119 -9.61 -18.64 4.54
C GLY A 119 -10.54 -19.81 4.86
N ALA A 120 -10.08 -20.76 5.70
CA ALA A 120 -10.96 -21.78 6.27
C ALA A 120 -12.01 -21.19 7.26
N ASP A 121 -11.67 -20.06 7.91
CA ASP A 121 -12.58 -19.35 8.85
C ASP A 121 -13.41 -18.26 8.15
N TRP A 122 -13.19 -18.01 6.84
CA TRP A 122 -13.90 -16.96 6.10
C TRP A 122 -15.41 -17.21 6.01
N ASP A 123 -15.78 -18.47 5.88
CA ASP A 123 -17.20 -18.86 5.87
C ASP A 123 -17.84 -18.73 7.27
N GLU A 124 -17.05 -18.92 8.34
CA GLU A 124 -17.48 -18.63 9.72
C GLU A 124 -17.49 -17.12 10.01
N MET A 125 -16.51 -16.34 9.51
CA MET A 125 -16.50 -14.88 9.67
C MET A 125 -17.63 -14.20 8.89
N ARG A 126 -18.06 -14.73 7.74
CA ARG A 126 -19.27 -14.29 7.04
C ARG A 126 -20.54 -14.45 7.86
N ALA A 127 -20.56 -15.40 8.78
CA ALA A 127 -21.71 -15.64 9.64
C ALA A 127 -21.84 -14.61 10.78
N LEU A 128 -20.82 -13.78 11.00
CA LEU A 128 -20.75 -13.02 12.26
C LEU A 128 -21.39 -11.64 12.22
N ASP A 129 -21.61 -10.93 11.10
CA ASP A 129 -22.04 -9.53 11.25
C ASP A 129 -22.95 -8.88 10.19
N LEU A 130 -23.23 -9.50 9.05
CA LEU A 130 -24.19 -8.94 8.10
C LEU A 130 -25.10 -10.03 7.55
N PRO A 131 -26.44 -9.87 7.61
CA PRO A 131 -27.35 -10.83 7.00
C PRO A 131 -27.07 -10.89 5.50
N ALA A 132 -26.46 -12.00 5.03
CA ALA A 132 -26.08 -12.20 3.63
C ALA A 132 -27.19 -11.82 2.63
N PRO A 133 -28.47 -12.12 2.89
CA PRO A 133 -29.55 -11.70 2.01
C PRO A 133 -29.72 -10.19 1.87
N ALA A 134 -29.48 -9.42 2.93
CA ALA A 134 -29.59 -7.96 2.87
C ALA A 134 -28.42 -7.33 2.08
N VAL A 135 -27.21 -7.87 2.24
CA VAL A 135 -26.04 -7.44 1.46
C VAL A 135 -26.22 -7.80 -0.01
N GLU A 136 -26.66 -9.00 -0.31
CA GLU A 136 -26.92 -9.48 -1.67
C GLU A 136 -28.01 -8.64 -2.37
N ALA A 137 -29.08 -8.31 -1.66
CA ALA A 137 -30.13 -7.44 -2.16
C ALA A 137 -29.63 -6.01 -2.44
N ALA A 138 -28.79 -5.46 -1.54
CA ALA A 138 -28.17 -4.14 -1.69
C ALA A 138 -27.22 -4.11 -2.89
N LEU A 139 -26.38 -5.13 -3.06
CA LEU A 139 -25.50 -5.26 -4.23
C LEU A 139 -26.30 -5.36 -5.52
N GLY A 140 -27.38 -6.15 -5.52
CA GLY A 140 -28.28 -6.27 -6.65
C GLY A 140 -28.98 -4.95 -7.03
N ALA A 141 -29.25 -4.08 -6.05
CA ALA A 141 -29.85 -2.77 -6.30
C ALA A 141 -28.85 -1.73 -6.80
N LEU A 142 -27.57 -1.85 -6.41
CA LEU A 142 -26.50 -0.90 -6.78
C LEU A 142 -25.92 -1.17 -8.17
N VAL A 143 -25.95 -2.41 -8.64
CA VAL A 143 -25.37 -2.78 -9.95
C VAL A 143 -26.46 -2.73 -11.02
N PRO A 144 -26.41 -1.76 -11.95
CA PRO A 144 -27.35 -1.72 -13.08
C PRO A 144 -27.07 -2.89 -14.04
N GLU A 145 -28.02 -3.15 -14.95
CA GLU A 145 -27.74 -4.06 -16.06
C GLU A 145 -26.54 -3.55 -16.86
N ALA A 146 -25.49 -4.36 -16.94
CA ALA A 146 -24.24 -4.00 -17.57
C ALA A 146 -23.83 -5.01 -18.65
N GLY A 147 -23.08 -4.54 -19.64
CA GLY A 147 -22.53 -5.42 -20.66
C GLY A 147 -21.42 -6.33 -20.13
N ARG A 148 -20.59 -5.80 -19.23
CA ARG A 148 -19.43 -6.50 -18.65
C ARG A 148 -19.25 -6.14 -17.17
N LEU A 149 -18.95 -7.14 -16.35
CA LEU A 149 -18.60 -7.01 -14.93
C LEU A 149 -17.19 -7.57 -14.69
N ILE A 150 -16.39 -6.84 -13.97
CA ILE A 150 -15.08 -7.32 -13.46
C ILE A 150 -15.16 -7.35 -11.94
N ASP A 151 -14.99 -8.53 -11.36
CA ASP A 151 -14.96 -8.77 -9.91
C ASP A 151 -13.51 -9.00 -9.48
N ILE A 152 -12.96 -8.05 -8.71
CA ILE A 152 -11.58 -8.08 -8.23
C ILE A 152 -11.57 -8.61 -6.80
N GLY A 153 -10.87 -9.73 -6.58
CA GLY A 153 -10.93 -10.48 -5.34
C GLY A 153 -12.14 -11.40 -5.31
N THR A 154 -12.42 -12.04 -6.44
CA THR A 154 -13.66 -12.82 -6.65
C THR A 154 -13.84 -14.01 -5.71
N GLY A 155 -12.73 -14.51 -5.10
CA GLY A 155 -12.75 -15.68 -4.23
C GLY A 155 -13.46 -16.86 -4.90
N THR A 156 -14.55 -17.35 -4.30
CA THR A 156 -15.37 -18.44 -4.84
C THR A 156 -16.30 -18.04 -5.99
N GLY A 157 -16.29 -16.76 -6.41
CA GLY A 157 -17.16 -16.29 -7.51
C GLY A 157 -18.60 -15.93 -7.11
N ARG A 158 -18.90 -15.82 -5.82
CA ARG A 158 -20.26 -15.59 -5.34
C ARG A 158 -20.93 -14.33 -5.90
N VAL A 159 -20.18 -13.23 -6.05
CA VAL A 159 -20.70 -11.97 -6.63
C VAL A 159 -21.04 -12.17 -8.11
N LEU A 160 -20.22 -12.90 -8.84
CA LEU A 160 -20.48 -13.24 -10.24
C LEU A 160 -21.71 -14.13 -10.41
N GLU A 161 -21.92 -15.10 -9.51
CA GLU A 161 -23.14 -15.91 -9.50
C GLU A 161 -24.37 -15.05 -9.26
N LEU A 162 -24.33 -14.17 -8.25
CA LEU A 162 -25.45 -13.30 -7.87
C LEU A 162 -25.85 -12.33 -8.99
N LEU A 163 -24.86 -11.77 -9.68
CA LEU A 163 -25.07 -10.73 -10.69
C LEU A 163 -25.08 -11.27 -12.13
N GLY A 164 -24.81 -12.57 -12.32
CA GLY A 164 -24.65 -13.19 -13.63
C GLY A 164 -25.85 -13.01 -14.56
N ALA A 165 -27.07 -13.01 -14.03
CA ALA A 165 -28.29 -12.76 -14.81
C ALA A 165 -28.42 -11.32 -15.32
N ARG A 166 -27.64 -10.37 -14.78
CA ARG A 166 -27.70 -8.94 -15.11
C ARG A 166 -26.55 -8.47 -16.02
N VAL A 167 -25.59 -9.35 -16.33
CA VAL A 167 -24.42 -9.01 -17.14
C VAL A 167 -24.28 -9.99 -18.30
N ARG A 168 -23.77 -9.51 -19.43
CA ARG A 168 -23.48 -10.38 -20.58
C ARG A 168 -22.19 -11.16 -20.43
N GLU A 169 -21.22 -10.59 -19.71
CA GLU A 169 -19.90 -11.17 -19.49
C GLU A 169 -19.43 -10.82 -18.09
N GLY A 170 -19.05 -11.82 -17.31
CA GLY A 170 -18.43 -11.65 -15.99
C GLY A 170 -17.01 -12.19 -15.96
N VAL A 171 -16.07 -11.43 -15.43
CA VAL A 171 -14.68 -11.83 -15.24
C VAL A 171 -14.31 -11.69 -13.79
N GLY A 172 -13.95 -12.80 -13.14
CA GLY A 172 -13.38 -12.82 -11.78
C GLY A 172 -11.86 -12.82 -11.82
N ILE A 173 -11.26 -12.00 -10.98
CA ILE A 173 -9.80 -11.96 -10.79
C ILE A 173 -9.53 -12.17 -9.31
N ASP A 174 -8.67 -13.15 -8.97
CA ASP A 174 -8.23 -13.40 -7.61
C ASP A 174 -6.72 -13.63 -7.56
N ALA A 175 -6.09 -13.23 -6.45
CA ALA A 175 -4.67 -13.46 -6.21
C ALA A 175 -4.39 -14.88 -5.71
N SER A 176 -5.39 -15.57 -5.12
CA SER A 176 -5.31 -16.96 -4.72
C SER A 176 -5.75 -17.87 -5.88
N LYS A 177 -5.06 -19.00 -6.04
CA LYS A 177 -5.57 -20.09 -6.88
C LYS A 177 -6.60 -20.85 -6.03
N ALA A 178 -7.86 -20.77 -6.42
CA ALA A 178 -8.88 -21.67 -5.89
C ALA A 178 -8.59 -23.11 -6.31
#